data_c689a39d2e2f6cb5e47364bc3cfa1ff5
#
_entry.id   c689a39d2e2f6cb5e47364bc3cfa1ff5
#
_cell.length_a   1.000
_cell.length_b   1.000
_cell.length_c   1.000
_cell.angle_alpha   90.00
_cell.angle_beta   90.00
_cell.angle_gamma   90.00
#
_symmetry.space_group_name_H-M   'P 1'
#
loop_
_entity.id
_entity.type
_entity.pdbx_description
1 polymer ?
#
loop_
_entity_poly.entity_id
_entity_poly.type
_entity_poly.pdbx_seq_one_letter_code
_entity_poly.pdbx_strand_id
1 'polypeptide(L)'
;ATGVTQLLGCARAARPAAAHVLYRQLSLFIAHNFEHMNEEETAHNRVLWAHYSDEELVDIEKALVASIPPAEMMAFTRWLVPYMAPAERAAMLRDMQQNAPAPVLTAVLAHVQPHLTPNEWAKLMRSLE
;
A
#
# COMPACT_ATOMS: atom_id res chain seq x y z
N ALA A 1 -17.31 0.48 4.53
CA ALA A 1 -18.16 1.68 4.36
C ALA A 1 -19.38 1.63 5.29
N THR A 2 -20.07 0.49 5.42
CA THR A 2 -21.35 0.37 6.16
C THR A 2 -21.22 0.71 7.65
N GLY A 3 -20.19 0.23 8.35
CA GLY A 3 -20.03 0.45 9.80
C GLY A 3 -19.74 1.91 10.16
N VAL A 4 -18.94 2.61 9.36
CA VAL A 4 -18.67 4.04 9.54
C VAL A 4 -19.95 4.87 9.30
N THR A 5 -20.70 4.57 8.25
CA THR A 5 -21.96 5.25 7.95
C THR A 5 -22.99 5.05 9.07
N GLN A 6 -23.08 3.84 9.62
CA GLN A 6 -23.93 3.56 10.77
C GLN A 6 -23.52 4.34 12.02
N LEU A 7 -22.20 4.42 12.32
CA LEU A 7 -21.70 5.18 13.45
C LEU A 7 -22.00 6.68 13.32
N LEU A 8 -21.82 7.25 12.12
CA LEU A 8 -22.07 8.66 11.86
C LEU A 8 -23.57 9.01 11.89
N GLY A 9 -24.43 8.08 11.43
CA GLY A 9 -25.88 8.29 11.35
C GLY A 9 -26.67 7.98 12.62
N CYS A 10 -26.04 7.35 13.65
CA CYS A 10 -26.77 6.98 14.85
C CYS A 10 -26.90 8.13 15.86
N ALA A 11 -27.95 8.07 16.70
CA ALA A 11 -28.14 9.01 17.80
C ALA A 11 -26.94 9.00 18.78
N ARG A 12 -26.63 10.14 19.41
CA ARG A 12 -25.47 10.31 20.31
C ARG A 12 -25.40 9.23 21.41
N ALA A 13 -26.54 8.85 21.98
CA ALA A 13 -26.61 7.81 23.02
C ALA A 13 -26.23 6.41 22.50
N ALA A 14 -26.43 6.12 21.20
CA ALA A 14 -26.11 4.84 20.60
C ALA A 14 -24.66 4.75 20.07
N ARG A 15 -23.93 5.88 19.97
CA ARG A 15 -22.59 5.91 19.42
C ARG A 15 -21.57 4.98 20.09
N PRO A 16 -21.53 4.86 21.43
CA PRO A 16 -20.58 3.94 22.07
C PRO A 16 -20.78 2.47 21.64
N ALA A 17 -22.02 2.01 21.54
CA ALA A 17 -22.34 0.66 21.09
C ALA A 17 -21.97 0.47 19.59
N ALA A 18 -22.32 1.45 18.74
CA ALA A 18 -21.99 1.41 17.31
C ALA A 18 -20.46 1.45 17.07
N ALA A 19 -19.73 2.27 17.86
CA ALA A 19 -18.27 2.30 17.79
C ALA A 19 -17.64 0.98 18.22
N HIS A 20 -18.17 0.32 19.23
CA HIS A 20 -17.68 -1.00 19.67
C HIS A 20 -17.92 -2.06 18.59
N VAL A 21 -19.07 -2.06 17.92
CA VAL A 21 -19.34 -2.95 16.79
C VAL A 21 -18.35 -2.70 15.66
N LEU A 22 -18.12 -1.45 15.27
CA LEU A 22 -17.16 -1.08 14.23
C LEU A 22 -15.73 -1.53 14.60
N TYR A 23 -15.31 -1.32 15.85
CA TYR A 23 -14.02 -1.78 16.35
C TYR A 23 -13.84 -3.29 16.19
N ARG A 24 -14.84 -4.08 16.55
CA ARG A 24 -14.79 -5.55 16.40
C ARG A 24 -14.75 -5.96 14.93
N GLN A 25 -15.54 -5.32 14.07
CA GLN A 25 -15.50 -5.58 12.63
C GLN A 25 -14.13 -5.27 12.03
N LEU A 26 -13.52 -4.14 12.43
CA LEU A 26 -12.18 -3.78 12.00
C LEU A 26 -11.12 -4.78 12.48
N SER A 27 -11.23 -5.25 13.72
CA SER A 27 -10.31 -6.25 14.27
C SER A 27 -10.37 -7.57 13.50
N LEU A 28 -11.58 -8.04 13.16
CA LEU A 28 -11.76 -9.24 12.33
C LEU A 28 -11.25 -9.02 10.90
N PHE A 29 -11.50 -7.85 10.32
CA PHE A 29 -10.98 -7.50 9.00
C PHE A 29 -9.43 -7.54 8.98
N ILE A 30 -8.78 -6.98 9.99
CA ILE A 30 -7.31 -7.01 10.12
C ILE A 30 -6.81 -8.45 10.24
N ALA A 31 -7.46 -9.28 11.08
CA ALA A 31 -7.06 -10.68 11.24
C ALA A 31 -7.15 -11.46 9.92
N HIS A 32 -8.26 -11.33 9.20
CA HIS A 32 -8.43 -11.97 7.89
C HIS A 32 -7.43 -11.46 6.85
N ASN A 33 -7.05 -10.17 6.89
CA ASN A 33 -6.00 -9.67 5.98
C ASN A 33 -4.64 -10.30 6.27
N PHE A 34 -4.27 -10.50 7.54
CA PHE A 34 -3.02 -11.20 7.87
C PHE A 34 -3.03 -12.67 7.43
N GLU A 35 -4.15 -13.37 7.59
CA GLU A 35 -4.32 -14.74 7.08
C GLU A 35 -4.18 -14.77 5.55
N HIS A 36 -4.86 -13.86 4.85
CA HIS A 36 -4.81 -13.74 3.40
C HIS A 36 -3.38 -13.44 2.90
N MET A 37 -2.69 -12.47 3.49
CA MET A 37 -1.29 -12.15 3.15
C MET A 37 -0.37 -13.35 3.35
N ASN A 38 -0.54 -14.09 4.46
CA ASN A 38 0.25 -15.30 4.69
C ASN A 38 -0.01 -16.37 3.63
N GLU A 39 -1.24 -16.51 3.15
CA GLU A 39 -1.59 -17.46 2.10
C GLU A 39 -1.00 -17.07 0.75
N GLU A 40 -1.01 -15.78 0.41
CA GLU A 40 -0.36 -15.23 -0.78
C GLU A 40 1.16 -15.43 -0.74
N GLU A 41 1.80 -15.07 0.36
CA GLU A 41 3.26 -15.17 0.50
C GLU A 41 3.78 -16.62 0.58
N THR A 42 2.92 -17.59 0.83
CA THR A 42 3.31 -19.00 0.96
C THR A 42 2.75 -19.87 -0.15
N ALA A 43 1.44 -20.09 -0.17
CA ALA A 43 0.80 -21.04 -1.08
C ALA A 43 0.75 -20.49 -2.52
N HIS A 44 0.32 -19.25 -2.71
CA HIS A 44 0.18 -18.65 -4.03
C HIS A 44 1.53 -18.42 -4.68
N ASN A 45 2.51 -17.85 -3.97
CA ASN A 45 3.86 -17.68 -4.51
C ASN A 45 4.51 -18.98 -4.92
N ARG A 46 4.30 -20.07 -4.16
CA ARG A 46 4.81 -21.39 -4.53
C ARG A 46 4.23 -21.87 -5.86
N VAL A 47 2.95 -21.65 -6.11
CA VAL A 47 2.29 -22.01 -7.36
C VAL A 47 2.80 -21.14 -8.51
N LEU A 48 2.89 -19.83 -8.29
CA LEU A 48 3.40 -18.88 -9.29
C LEU A 48 4.82 -19.25 -9.73
N TRP A 49 5.74 -19.44 -8.78
CA TRP A 49 7.12 -19.80 -9.08
C TRP A 49 7.30 -21.21 -9.69
N ALA A 50 6.33 -22.11 -9.50
CA ALA A 50 6.37 -23.42 -10.13
C ALA A 50 5.91 -23.41 -11.60
N HIS A 51 5.13 -22.41 -12.02
CA HIS A 51 4.48 -22.38 -13.33
C HIS A 51 4.89 -21.22 -14.23
N TYR A 52 5.52 -20.18 -13.69
CA TYR A 52 5.92 -18.97 -14.40
C TYR A 52 7.41 -18.68 -14.19
N SER A 53 8.06 -18.15 -15.22
CA SER A 53 9.40 -17.57 -15.12
C SER A 53 9.34 -16.18 -14.46
N ASP A 54 10.48 -15.69 -13.97
CA ASP A 54 10.56 -14.34 -13.38
C ASP A 54 10.16 -13.26 -14.39
N GLU A 55 10.49 -13.44 -15.69
CA GLU A 55 10.10 -12.51 -16.75
C GLU A 55 8.58 -12.45 -16.94
N GLU A 56 7.91 -13.62 -16.95
CA GLU A 56 6.46 -13.69 -17.06
C GLU A 56 5.76 -13.05 -15.83
N LEU A 57 6.30 -13.24 -14.63
CA LEU A 57 5.78 -12.62 -13.40
C LEU A 57 5.93 -11.12 -13.45
N VAL A 58 7.07 -10.59 -13.90
CA VAL A 58 7.30 -9.15 -14.09
C VAL A 58 6.35 -8.56 -15.13
N ASP A 59 6.05 -9.28 -16.20
CA ASP A 59 5.10 -8.80 -17.21
C ASP A 59 3.66 -8.80 -16.70
N ILE A 60 3.28 -9.75 -15.86
CA ILE A 60 1.99 -9.75 -15.16
C ILE A 60 1.89 -8.53 -14.22
N GLU A 61 2.93 -8.27 -13.43
CA GLU A 61 3.00 -7.10 -12.55
C GLU A 61 2.87 -5.79 -13.34
N LYS A 62 3.63 -5.63 -14.42
CA LYS A 62 3.55 -4.44 -15.28
C LYS A 62 2.16 -4.23 -15.85
N ALA A 63 1.51 -5.31 -16.31
CA ALA A 63 0.14 -5.23 -16.82
C ALA A 63 -0.86 -4.81 -15.73
N LEU A 64 -0.71 -5.35 -14.50
CA LEU A 64 -1.50 -4.97 -13.35
C LEU A 64 -1.31 -3.47 -13.01
N VAL A 65 -0.08 -3.03 -12.87
CA VAL A 65 0.26 -1.62 -12.55
C VAL A 65 -0.29 -0.68 -13.63
N ALA A 66 -0.16 -1.03 -14.91
CA ALA A 66 -0.68 -0.23 -16.02
C ALA A 66 -2.21 -0.16 -16.04
N SER A 67 -2.91 -1.11 -15.42
CA SER A 67 -4.38 -1.11 -15.32
C SER A 67 -4.93 -0.17 -14.24
N ILE A 68 -4.09 0.28 -13.31
CA ILE A 68 -4.50 1.13 -12.19
C ILE A 68 -4.58 2.60 -12.65
N PRO A 69 -5.72 3.27 -12.46
CA PRO A 69 -5.84 4.69 -12.80
C PRO A 69 -4.80 5.55 -12.05
N PRO A 70 -4.18 6.56 -12.68
CA PRO A 70 -3.13 7.37 -12.05
C PRO A 70 -3.52 8.00 -10.71
N ALA A 71 -4.77 8.43 -10.55
CA ALA A 71 -5.26 8.98 -9.29
C ALA A 71 -5.31 7.95 -8.16
N GLU A 72 -5.67 6.69 -8.48
CA GLU A 72 -5.66 5.58 -7.53
C GLU A 72 -4.24 5.17 -7.18
N MET A 73 -3.33 5.13 -8.17
CA MET A 73 -1.92 4.87 -7.94
C MET A 73 -1.31 5.92 -6.99
N MET A 74 -1.62 7.19 -7.16
CA MET A 74 -1.15 8.23 -6.24
C MET A 74 -1.72 8.06 -4.81
N ALA A 75 -2.99 7.70 -4.67
CA ALA A 75 -3.57 7.39 -3.38
C ALA A 75 -2.90 6.16 -2.73
N PHE A 76 -2.60 5.13 -3.52
CA PHE A 76 -1.90 3.94 -3.08
C PHE A 76 -0.47 4.25 -2.60
N THR A 77 0.32 5.02 -3.35
CA THR A 77 1.69 5.40 -2.95
C THR A 77 1.72 6.16 -1.64
N ARG A 78 0.72 7.02 -1.37
CA ARG A 78 0.59 7.74 -0.10
C ARG A 78 0.46 6.80 1.11
N TRP A 79 -0.27 5.69 0.93
CA TRP A 79 -0.51 4.74 2.02
C TRP A 79 0.55 3.65 2.11
N LEU A 80 1.18 3.29 1.00
CA LEU A 80 2.19 2.24 0.95
C LEU A 80 3.57 2.76 1.35
N VAL A 81 4.09 3.74 0.61
CA VAL A 81 5.49 4.15 0.69
C VAL A 81 5.95 4.59 2.09
N PRO A 82 5.19 5.38 2.88
CA PRO A 82 5.60 5.75 4.23
C PRO A 82 5.73 4.56 5.20
N TYR A 83 4.98 3.49 4.95
CA TYR A 83 4.91 2.33 5.85
C TYR A 83 5.78 1.15 5.42
N MET A 84 6.41 1.22 4.26
CA MET A 84 7.40 0.24 3.80
C MET A 84 8.65 0.26 4.68
N ALA A 85 9.34 -0.88 4.77
CA ALA A 85 10.68 -0.92 5.33
C ALA A 85 11.63 0.02 4.56
N PRO A 86 12.60 0.68 5.22
CA PRO A 86 13.45 1.68 4.55
C PRO A 86 14.17 1.16 3.30
N ALA A 87 14.61 -0.10 3.31
CA ALA A 87 15.28 -0.72 2.17
C ALA A 87 14.35 -0.95 0.98
N GLU A 88 13.15 -1.44 1.24
CA GLU A 88 12.11 -1.68 0.23
C GLU A 88 11.63 -0.37 -0.39
N ARG A 89 11.38 0.64 0.45
CA ARG A 89 11.04 1.99 0.01
C ARG A 89 12.09 2.55 -0.94
N ALA A 90 13.37 2.42 -0.58
CA ALA A 90 14.47 2.88 -1.41
C ALA A 90 14.56 2.10 -2.73
N ALA A 91 14.38 0.78 -2.70
CA ALA A 91 14.38 -0.07 -3.90
C ALA A 91 13.27 0.31 -4.86
N MET A 92 12.03 0.45 -4.38
CA MET A 92 10.88 0.84 -5.18
C MET A 92 11.08 2.21 -5.85
N LEU A 93 11.56 3.21 -5.10
CA LEU A 93 11.74 4.55 -5.66
C LEU A 93 12.95 4.66 -6.59
N ARG A 94 14.00 3.82 -6.42
CA ARG A 94 15.07 3.69 -7.41
C ARG A 94 14.58 3.03 -8.70
N ASP A 95 13.74 2.03 -8.60
CA ASP A 95 13.12 1.42 -9.78
C ASP A 95 12.30 2.47 -10.55
N MET A 96 11.50 3.26 -9.84
CA MET A 96 10.78 4.39 -10.46
C MET A 96 11.73 5.43 -11.07
N GLN A 97 12.86 5.72 -10.45
CA GLN A 97 13.87 6.64 -10.98
C GLN A 97 14.47 6.16 -12.30
N GLN A 98 14.61 4.83 -12.46
CA GLN A 98 15.18 4.22 -13.66
C GLN A 98 14.16 4.02 -14.77
N ASN A 99 12.92 3.70 -14.42
CA ASN A 99 11.92 3.17 -15.35
C ASN A 99 10.70 4.10 -15.58
N ALA A 100 10.46 5.08 -14.69
CA ALA A 100 9.34 6.01 -14.83
C ALA A 100 9.80 7.39 -15.38
N PRO A 101 8.91 8.14 -16.04
CA PRO A 101 9.19 9.53 -16.40
C PRO A 101 9.52 10.39 -15.18
N ALA A 102 10.56 11.24 -15.28
CA ALA A 102 11.00 12.07 -14.17
C ALA A 102 9.90 12.90 -13.46
N PRO A 103 8.87 13.44 -14.15
CA PRO A 103 7.77 14.13 -13.50
C PRO A 103 6.95 13.23 -12.56
N VAL A 104 6.84 11.93 -12.87
CA VAL A 104 6.10 10.96 -12.04
C VAL A 104 6.82 10.75 -10.71
N LEU A 105 8.11 10.47 -10.73
CA LEU A 105 8.90 10.35 -9.51
C LEU A 105 8.84 11.64 -8.66
N THR A 106 8.98 12.81 -9.31
CA THR A 106 8.87 14.09 -8.61
C THR A 106 7.52 14.25 -7.92
N ALA A 107 6.42 13.90 -8.58
CA ALA A 107 5.07 13.97 -8.02
C ALA A 107 4.91 12.98 -6.84
N VAL A 108 5.41 11.76 -6.97
CA VAL A 108 5.36 10.74 -5.89
C VAL A 108 6.18 11.22 -4.69
N LEU A 109 7.39 11.70 -4.88
CA LEU A 109 8.22 12.21 -3.79
C LEU A 109 7.55 13.37 -3.04
N ALA A 110 6.99 14.35 -3.77
CA ALA A 110 6.27 15.48 -3.19
C ALA A 110 5.02 15.01 -2.41
N HIS A 111 4.35 13.97 -2.91
CA HIS A 111 3.14 13.42 -2.29
C HIS A 111 3.43 12.62 -1.01
N VAL A 112 4.57 11.92 -0.96
CA VAL A 112 4.99 11.06 0.15
C VAL A 112 5.72 11.83 1.25
N GLN A 113 6.50 12.85 0.91
CA GLN A 113 7.32 13.65 1.84
C GLN A 113 6.58 14.10 3.12
N PRO A 114 5.35 14.64 3.06
CA PRO A 114 4.62 15.08 4.26
C PRO A 114 4.26 13.96 5.25
N HIS A 115 4.38 12.71 4.83
CA HIS A 115 4.04 11.51 5.59
C HIS A 115 5.26 10.78 6.16
N LEU A 116 6.46 11.30 5.92
CA LEU A 116 7.72 10.81 6.47
C LEU A 116 8.26 11.78 7.51
N THR A 117 8.92 11.26 8.53
CA THR A 117 9.69 12.10 9.45
C THR A 117 10.89 12.73 8.73
N PRO A 118 11.44 13.87 9.21
CA PRO A 118 12.62 14.48 8.60
C PRO A 118 13.82 13.52 8.47
N ASN A 119 13.97 12.61 9.44
CA ASN A 119 15.06 11.62 9.41
C ASN A 119 14.83 10.54 8.34
N GLU A 120 13.61 10.04 8.21
CA GLU A 120 13.26 9.08 7.17
C GLU A 120 13.40 9.69 5.78
N TRP A 121 12.92 10.91 5.60
CA TRP A 121 13.09 11.64 4.36
C TRP A 121 14.57 11.82 3.99
N ALA A 122 15.40 12.29 4.94
CA ALA A 122 16.83 12.46 4.70
C ALA A 122 17.54 11.14 4.37
N LYS A 123 17.15 10.01 5.00
CA LYS A 123 17.67 8.68 4.68
C LYS A 123 17.26 8.25 3.28
N LEU A 124 16.01 8.47 2.92
CA LEU A 124 15.46 8.14 1.60
C LEU A 124 16.22 8.91 0.51
N MET A 125 16.34 10.23 0.64
CA MET A 125 17.02 11.06 -0.35
C MET A 125 18.47 10.62 -0.59
N ARG A 126 19.23 10.34 0.48
CA ARG A 126 20.60 9.78 0.34
C ARG A 126 20.64 8.41 -0.36
N SER A 127 19.57 7.65 -0.27
CA SER A 127 19.52 6.35 -0.94
C SER A 127 19.20 6.45 -2.43
N LEU A 128 18.72 7.60 -2.89
CA LEU A 128 18.42 7.87 -4.32
C LEU A 128 19.56 8.60 -5.04
N GLU A 129 20.60 9.03 -4.32
CA GLU A 129 21.86 9.56 -4.87
C GLU A 129 22.71 8.42 -5.48
#